data_2d0405b15fbea84c97a94deb2475ccdb
#
_entry.id   2d0405b15fbea84c97a94deb2475ccdb
#
_cell.length_a   1.000
_cell.length_b   1.000
_cell.length_c   1.000
_cell.angle_alpha   90.00
_cell.angle_beta   90.00
_cell.angle_gamma   90.00
#
_symmetry.space_group_name_H-M   'P 1'
#
loop_
_entity.id
_entity.type
_entity.pdbx_description
1 polymer ?
#
loop_
_entity_poly.entity_id
_entity_poly.type
_entity_poly.pdbx_seq_one_letter_code
_entity_poly.pdbx_strand_id
1 'polypeptide(L)'
;MRPLLLALVLLPFAAQAHADHDHDHAHGSLGKHEHGVAQLNVALDGKTLELELDSPAMNLVGFEHAASTDADKAAVAKARAQLEKPLELFALPVTAGCSVASQELRSPLFGDKAPAHAHKEKAGHEHEHEHGHADIHAHYQLSCEKPELLKLLTLAEFFKRFPATQKIQVQLIGPDGQKGADLAPASAELKL
;
A
#
# COMPACT_ATOMS: atom_id res chain seq x y z
N MET A 1 -71.24 25.89 41.38
CA MET A 1 -69.80 25.96 41.46
C MET A 1 -69.30 24.54 41.72
N ARG A 2 -68.76 23.85 40.70
CA ARG A 2 -68.26 22.49 40.83
C ARG A 2 -66.74 22.51 40.74
N PRO A 3 -65.98 21.98 41.69
CA PRO A 3 -64.53 21.93 41.56
C PRO A 3 -64.14 20.75 40.66
N LEU A 4 -63.28 21.06 39.66
CA LEU A 4 -62.65 20.09 38.76
C LEU A 4 -61.41 19.49 39.43
N LEU A 5 -61.47 18.21 39.78
CA LEU A 5 -60.37 17.49 40.34
C LEU A 5 -59.42 17.06 39.15
N LEU A 6 -58.24 17.61 39.13
CA LEU A 6 -57.19 17.27 38.17
C LEU A 6 -56.45 16.04 38.74
N ALA A 7 -56.65 14.87 38.13
CA ALA A 7 -55.88 13.69 38.48
C ALA A 7 -54.54 13.69 37.75
N LEU A 8 -53.46 13.80 38.49
CA LEU A 8 -52.06 13.72 38.00
C LEU A 8 -51.68 12.22 37.85
N VAL A 9 -51.63 11.75 36.64
CA VAL A 9 -51.16 10.40 36.32
C VAL A 9 -49.63 10.39 36.28
N LEU A 10 -48.98 9.79 37.25
CA LEU A 10 -47.56 9.47 37.30
C LEU A 10 -47.30 8.24 36.46
N LEU A 11 -46.69 8.40 35.27
CA LEU A 11 -46.16 7.32 34.46
C LEU A 11 -44.81 6.89 35.02
N PRO A 12 -44.56 5.59 35.20
CA PRO A 12 -43.23 5.10 35.56
C PRO A 12 -42.28 5.21 34.37
N PHE A 13 -41.16 5.90 34.56
CA PHE A 13 -40.04 5.92 33.63
C PHE A 13 -39.38 4.52 33.66
N ALA A 14 -39.59 3.73 32.63
CA ALA A 14 -38.83 2.51 32.41
C ALA A 14 -37.42 2.88 32.01
N ALA A 15 -36.45 2.63 32.88
CA ALA A 15 -35.04 2.71 32.56
C ALA A 15 -34.71 1.63 31.53
N GLN A 16 -34.47 2.01 30.28
CA GLN A 16 -33.91 1.12 29.31
C GLN A 16 -32.42 0.96 29.62
N ALA A 17 -32.06 -0.26 30.00
CA ALA A 17 -30.68 -0.69 30.08
C ALA A 17 -30.05 -0.53 28.67
N HIS A 18 -29.04 0.31 28.57
CA HIS A 18 -28.18 0.35 27.40
C HIS A 18 -27.43 -0.98 27.33
N ALA A 19 -27.76 -1.79 26.35
CA ALA A 19 -26.89 -2.87 25.93
C ALA A 19 -25.60 -2.21 25.43
N ASP A 20 -24.50 -2.50 26.08
CA ASP A 20 -23.17 -2.20 25.59
C ASP A 20 -23.04 -2.85 24.22
N HIS A 21 -23.18 -2.04 23.17
CA HIS A 21 -22.70 -2.41 21.87
C HIS A 21 -21.18 -2.36 21.98
N ASP A 22 -20.57 -3.53 22.15
CA ASP A 22 -19.18 -3.72 21.78
C ASP A 22 -19.07 -3.31 20.30
N HIS A 23 -18.74 -2.05 20.10
CA HIS A 23 -18.16 -1.61 18.85
C HIS A 23 -16.80 -2.29 18.78
N ASP A 24 -16.73 -3.47 18.22
CA ASP A 24 -15.54 -3.94 17.57
C ASP A 24 -15.15 -2.87 16.54
N HIS A 25 -14.41 -1.89 17.04
CA HIS A 25 -13.58 -1.08 16.18
C HIS A 25 -12.58 -2.08 15.57
N ALA A 26 -12.97 -2.69 14.45
CA ALA A 26 -12.00 -3.19 13.52
C ALA A 26 -11.12 -1.98 13.19
N HIS A 27 -10.11 -1.73 14.03
CA HIS A 27 -8.96 -0.95 13.65
C HIS A 27 -8.46 -1.67 12.41
N GLY A 28 -8.82 -1.13 11.23
CA GLY A 28 -8.24 -1.57 9.98
C GLY A 28 -6.75 -1.55 10.22
N SER A 29 -6.18 -2.72 10.43
CA SER A 29 -4.75 -2.91 10.49
C SER A 29 -4.22 -2.42 9.16
N LEU A 30 -3.75 -1.18 9.13
CA LEU A 30 -2.81 -0.73 8.12
C LEU A 30 -1.60 -1.65 8.26
N GLY A 31 -1.61 -2.80 7.58
CA GLY A 31 -0.51 -3.74 7.71
C GLY A 31 -0.86 -5.22 7.61
N LYS A 32 -2.05 -5.63 7.23
CA LYS A 32 -2.25 -7.00 6.77
C LYS A 32 -1.71 -7.08 5.35
N HIS A 33 -0.46 -7.58 5.24
CA HIS A 33 0.13 -7.94 3.96
C HIS A 33 -0.69 -9.07 3.35
N GLU A 34 -1.27 -8.81 2.18
CA GLU A 34 -1.98 -9.82 1.41
C GLU A 34 -1.06 -10.27 0.27
N HIS A 35 -0.67 -11.54 0.29
CA HIS A 35 0.15 -12.09 -0.79
C HIS A 35 -0.59 -11.97 -2.13
N GLY A 36 0.13 -11.55 -3.14
CA GLY A 36 -0.43 -11.25 -4.46
C GLY A 36 -0.94 -9.82 -4.62
N VAL A 37 -1.03 -9.03 -3.53
CA VAL A 37 -1.48 -7.63 -3.57
C VAL A 37 -0.32 -6.69 -3.27
N ALA A 38 -0.18 -5.64 -4.07
CA ALA A 38 0.72 -4.52 -3.82
C ALA A 38 -0.06 -3.20 -3.83
N GLN A 39 0.55 -2.14 -3.33
CA GLN A 39 0.03 -0.78 -3.36
C GLN A 39 0.95 0.10 -4.19
N LEU A 40 0.38 1.03 -4.96
CA LEU A 40 1.12 2.00 -5.74
C LEU A 40 0.47 3.37 -5.62
N ASN A 41 1.17 4.30 -4.97
CA ASN A 41 0.80 5.70 -4.98
C ASN A 41 1.48 6.39 -6.17
N VAL A 42 0.70 7.17 -6.90
CA VAL A 42 1.14 7.91 -8.08
C VAL A 42 0.77 9.37 -7.90
N ALA A 43 1.73 10.26 -8.02
CA ALA A 43 1.46 11.70 -8.03
C ALA A 43 2.08 12.36 -9.28
N LEU A 44 1.28 13.09 -10.04
CA LEU A 44 1.74 13.88 -11.17
C LEU A 44 1.50 15.36 -10.89
N ASP A 45 2.57 16.10 -10.61
CA ASP A 45 2.55 17.54 -10.37
C ASP A 45 3.53 18.27 -11.31
N GLY A 46 2.97 19.03 -12.24
CA GLY A 46 3.74 19.71 -13.26
C GLY A 46 4.61 18.73 -14.07
N LYS A 47 5.93 18.82 -13.93
CA LYS A 47 6.90 17.94 -14.60
C LYS A 47 7.35 16.76 -13.73
N THR A 48 6.89 16.67 -12.51
CA THR A 48 7.31 15.64 -11.56
C THR A 48 6.29 14.52 -11.54
N LEU A 49 6.74 13.30 -11.78
CA LEU A 49 5.98 12.07 -11.55
C LEU A 49 6.61 11.33 -10.37
N GLU A 50 5.85 11.16 -9.31
CA GLU A 50 6.24 10.35 -8.16
C GLU A 50 5.51 9.01 -8.18
N LEU A 51 6.25 7.94 -7.91
CA LEU A 51 5.76 6.58 -7.81
C LEU A 51 6.27 5.99 -6.50
N GLU A 52 5.36 5.53 -5.66
CA GLU A 52 5.68 4.88 -4.39
C GLU A 52 5.01 3.50 -4.37
N LEU A 53 5.82 2.46 -4.43
CA LEU A 53 5.40 1.07 -4.44
C LEU A 53 5.66 0.43 -3.08
N ASP A 54 4.62 -0.20 -2.54
CA ASP A 54 4.68 -1.03 -1.34
C ASP A 54 4.20 -2.44 -1.67
N SER A 55 5.03 -3.44 -1.40
CA SER A 55 4.71 -4.82 -1.72
C SER A 55 5.31 -5.81 -0.74
N PRO A 56 4.57 -6.84 -0.31
CA PRO A 56 5.15 -8.01 0.31
C PRO A 56 6.28 -8.58 -0.56
N ALA A 57 7.40 -8.98 0.06
CA ALA A 57 8.53 -9.53 -0.67
C ALA A 57 8.16 -10.82 -1.43
N MET A 58 7.20 -11.59 -0.90
CA MET A 58 6.64 -12.76 -1.58
C MET A 58 6.24 -12.46 -3.03
N ASN A 59 5.67 -11.29 -3.30
CA ASN A 59 5.20 -10.90 -4.63
C ASN A 59 6.35 -10.67 -5.63
N LEU A 60 7.52 -10.25 -5.13
CA LEU A 60 8.63 -9.78 -5.97
C LEU A 60 9.80 -10.78 -6.01
N VAL A 61 10.05 -11.50 -4.91
CA VAL A 61 11.16 -12.46 -4.80
C VAL A 61 10.69 -13.90 -4.54
N GLY A 62 9.42 -14.10 -4.15
CA GLY A 62 8.83 -15.41 -3.90
C GLY A 62 8.98 -15.93 -2.47
N PHE A 63 9.50 -15.11 -1.54
CA PHE A 63 9.64 -15.44 -0.11
C PHE A 63 9.72 -14.17 0.75
N GLU A 64 9.62 -14.33 2.09
CA GLU A 64 9.67 -13.21 3.06
C GLU A 64 10.72 -13.43 4.17
N HIS A 65 11.37 -14.60 4.19
CA HIS A 65 12.44 -14.88 5.12
C HIS A 65 13.78 -14.26 4.68
N ALA A 66 14.76 -14.20 5.57
CA ALA A 66 16.09 -13.72 5.21
C ALA A 66 16.72 -14.59 4.10
N ALA A 67 17.32 -13.94 3.09
CA ALA A 67 17.96 -14.60 1.95
C ALA A 67 19.22 -15.37 2.41
N SER A 68 19.07 -16.66 2.66
CA SER A 68 20.14 -17.50 3.21
C SER A 68 20.86 -18.31 2.14
N THR A 69 20.15 -18.80 1.13
CA THR A 69 20.73 -19.59 0.04
C THR A 69 21.22 -18.71 -1.12
N ASP A 70 22.06 -19.27 -1.97
CA ASP A 70 22.52 -18.57 -3.19
C ASP A 70 21.36 -18.32 -4.15
N ALA A 71 20.35 -19.20 -4.18
CA ALA A 71 19.13 -19.01 -4.97
C ALA A 71 18.31 -17.81 -4.44
N ASP A 72 18.15 -17.68 -3.12
CA ASP A 72 17.45 -16.54 -2.52
C ASP A 72 18.16 -15.23 -2.83
N LYS A 73 19.49 -15.22 -2.65
CA LYS A 73 20.32 -14.04 -2.94
C LYS A 73 20.22 -13.63 -4.42
N ALA A 74 20.19 -14.61 -5.31
CA ALA A 74 20.03 -14.34 -6.74
C ALA A 74 18.64 -13.79 -7.07
N ALA A 75 17.57 -14.29 -6.42
CA ALA A 75 16.21 -13.79 -6.59
C ALA A 75 16.10 -12.33 -6.09
N VAL A 76 16.66 -12.02 -4.91
CA VAL A 76 16.72 -10.66 -4.37
C VAL A 76 17.48 -9.72 -5.30
N ALA A 77 18.67 -10.12 -5.76
CA ALA A 77 19.47 -9.31 -6.67
C ALA A 77 18.74 -9.05 -8.01
N LYS A 78 18.06 -10.06 -8.54
CA LYS A 78 17.25 -9.93 -9.76
C LYS A 78 16.09 -8.96 -9.58
N ALA A 79 15.33 -9.08 -8.49
CA ALA A 79 14.21 -8.19 -8.20
C ALA A 79 14.69 -6.74 -8.03
N ARG A 80 15.76 -6.53 -7.26
CA ARG A 80 16.36 -5.21 -7.08
C ARG A 80 16.80 -4.58 -8.42
N ALA A 81 17.50 -5.34 -9.27
CA ALA A 81 17.95 -4.85 -10.57
C ALA A 81 16.79 -4.48 -11.52
N GLN A 82 15.61 -5.08 -11.34
CA GLN A 82 14.39 -4.71 -12.07
C GLN A 82 13.75 -3.45 -11.50
N LEU A 83 13.69 -3.32 -10.17
CA LEU A 83 13.18 -2.13 -9.48
C LEU A 83 14.06 -0.90 -9.73
N GLU A 84 15.37 -1.08 -9.95
CA GLU A 84 16.31 0.01 -10.29
C GLU A 84 16.06 0.62 -11.68
N LYS A 85 15.08 0.10 -12.45
CA LYS A 85 14.75 0.57 -13.81
C LYS A 85 13.30 1.02 -13.93
N PRO A 86 12.88 2.06 -13.22
CA PRO A 86 11.47 2.46 -13.16
C PRO A 86 10.88 2.83 -14.53
N LEU A 87 11.67 3.46 -15.43
CA LEU A 87 11.16 3.85 -16.75
C LEU A 87 10.73 2.64 -17.59
N GLU A 88 11.46 1.52 -17.49
CA GLU A 88 11.11 0.27 -18.15
C GLU A 88 10.01 -0.46 -17.40
N LEU A 89 10.11 -0.50 -16.05
CA LEU A 89 9.19 -1.24 -15.19
C LEU A 89 7.75 -0.72 -15.30
N PHE A 90 7.59 0.60 -15.34
CA PHE A 90 6.31 1.28 -15.48
C PHE A 90 6.00 1.66 -16.93
N ALA A 91 6.81 1.17 -17.89
CA ALA A 91 6.64 1.37 -19.34
C ALA A 91 6.31 2.81 -19.74
N LEU A 92 7.03 3.78 -19.12
CA LEU A 92 6.79 5.20 -19.38
C LEU A 92 7.14 5.54 -20.83
N PRO A 93 6.29 6.32 -21.54
CA PRO A 93 6.53 6.63 -22.95
C PRO A 93 7.80 7.47 -23.12
N VAL A 94 8.71 7.02 -23.97
CA VAL A 94 9.97 7.72 -24.28
C VAL A 94 9.72 9.15 -24.76
N THR A 95 8.60 9.39 -25.43
CA THR A 95 8.19 10.71 -25.93
C THR A 95 7.89 11.72 -24.82
N ALA A 96 7.57 11.26 -23.58
CA ALA A 96 7.41 12.13 -22.43
C ALA A 96 8.75 12.67 -21.91
N GLY A 97 9.88 12.08 -22.31
CA GLY A 97 11.22 12.53 -21.94
C GLY A 97 11.46 12.45 -20.43
N CYS A 98 10.95 11.39 -19.77
CA CYS A 98 11.15 11.21 -18.33
C CYS A 98 12.54 10.69 -18.02
N SER A 99 13.13 11.20 -16.95
CA SER A 99 14.39 10.74 -16.36
C SER A 99 14.25 10.55 -14.86
N VAL A 100 15.05 9.66 -14.29
CA VAL A 100 15.08 9.43 -12.84
C VAL A 100 15.82 10.58 -12.15
N ALA A 101 15.12 11.38 -11.36
CA ALA A 101 15.71 12.43 -10.54
C ALA A 101 16.23 11.86 -9.22
N SER A 102 15.46 10.98 -8.58
CA SER A 102 15.88 10.20 -7.42
C SER A 102 15.15 8.88 -7.35
N GLN A 103 15.78 7.90 -6.70
CA GLN A 103 15.13 6.63 -6.37
C GLN A 103 15.64 6.10 -5.04
N GLU A 104 14.77 5.47 -4.31
CA GLU A 104 15.08 4.80 -3.05
C GLU A 104 14.41 3.44 -3.02
N LEU A 105 15.18 2.39 -2.74
CA LEU A 105 14.69 1.02 -2.57
C LEU A 105 15.03 0.57 -1.17
N ARG A 106 14.03 0.17 -0.39
CA ARG A 106 14.19 -0.28 0.99
C ARG A 106 13.57 -1.66 1.18
N SER A 107 14.30 -2.52 1.86
CA SER A 107 13.82 -3.81 2.34
C SER A 107 14.85 -4.42 3.29
N PRO A 108 14.43 -5.17 4.32
CA PRO A 108 15.35 -6.01 5.09
C PRO A 108 16.17 -6.96 4.21
N LEU A 109 15.61 -7.38 3.06
CA LEU A 109 16.29 -8.25 2.08
C LEU A 109 17.42 -7.54 1.32
N PHE A 110 17.42 -6.21 1.29
CA PHE A 110 18.47 -5.39 0.67
C PHE A 110 19.58 -5.02 1.65
N GLY A 111 19.49 -5.49 2.91
CA GLY A 111 20.44 -5.19 3.97
C GLY A 111 20.06 -3.96 4.80
N ASP A 112 18.89 -3.40 4.58
CA ASP A 112 18.39 -2.28 5.37
C ASP A 112 17.95 -2.77 6.76
N LYS A 113 18.14 -1.93 7.78
CA LYS A 113 17.58 -2.22 9.10
C LYS A 113 16.07 -2.09 9.02
N ALA A 114 15.36 -3.12 9.50
CA ALA A 114 13.91 -3.04 9.65
C ALA A 114 13.54 -1.77 10.45
N PRO A 115 12.50 -1.02 10.06
CA PRO A 115 12.04 0.12 10.83
C PRO A 115 11.73 -0.38 12.26
N ALA A 116 12.35 0.27 13.25
CA ALA A 116 12.09 -0.04 14.66
C ALA A 116 10.65 0.40 14.97
N HIS A 117 9.72 -0.54 14.95
CA HIS A 117 8.39 -0.31 15.51
C HIS A 117 8.56 -0.10 17.00
N ALA A 118 8.37 1.15 17.46
CA ALA A 118 8.43 1.51 18.87
C ALA A 118 7.22 0.93 19.61
N HIS A 119 7.23 -0.37 19.87
CA HIS A 119 6.36 -0.97 20.86
C HIS A 119 6.96 -0.67 22.24
N LYS A 120 6.25 0.16 23.01
CA LYS A 120 6.51 0.28 24.45
C LYS A 120 6.26 -1.09 25.05
N GLU A 121 7.33 -1.77 25.39
CA GLU A 121 7.30 -3.06 26.09
C GLU A 121 6.56 -2.89 27.42
N LYS A 122 5.40 -3.56 27.56
CA LYS A 122 4.90 -4.01 28.83
C LYS A 122 5.45 -5.40 29.06
N ALA A 123 6.31 -5.53 30.05
CA ALA A 123 6.93 -6.78 30.47
C ALA A 123 5.88 -7.87 30.73
N GLY A 124 6.08 -9.06 30.17
CA GLY A 124 5.46 -10.29 30.63
C GLY A 124 4.55 -10.99 29.60
N HIS A 125 5.08 -11.45 28.48
CA HIS A 125 4.57 -12.61 27.75
C HIS A 125 5.70 -13.18 26.90
N GLU A 126 5.87 -14.50 26.93
CA GLU A 126 6.79 -15.25 26.08
C GLU A 126 6.42 -14.97 24.61
N HIS A 127 7.33 -14.30 23.90
CA HIS A 127 7.14 -14.00 22.49
C HIS A 127 7.49 -15.22 21.66
N GLU A 128 6.46 -15.86 21.09
CA GLU A 128 6.66 -16.59 19.85
C GLU A 128 7.38 -15.64 18.88
N HIS A 129 8.46 -16.11 18.27
CA HIS A 129 9.20 -15.37 17.27
C HIS A 129 8.24 -15.09 16.12
N GLU A 130 7.66 -13.90 16.12
CA GLU A 130 6.95 -13.35 14.97
C GLU A 130 7.98 -13.33 13.83
N HIS A 131 7.85 -14.26 12.91
CA HIS A 131 8.64 -14.27 11.68
C HIS A 131 8.31 -12.97 10.95
N GLY A 132 9.18 -11.97 11.11
CA GLY A 132 8.98 -10.65 10.51
C GLY A 132 8.82 -10.80 9.00
N HIS A 133 7.64 -10.49 8.51
CA HIS A 133 7.38 -10.43 7.08
C HIS A 133 8.25 -9.33 6.48
N ALA A 134 8.94 -9.65 5.39
CA ALA A 134 9.76 -8.69 4.68
C ALA A 134 8.92 -8.00 3.60
N ASP A 135 8.94 -6.67 3.61
CA ASP A 135 8.36 -5.85 2.59
C ASP A 135 9.44 -5.22 1.72
N ILE A 136 9.04 -4.83 0.52
CA ILE A 136 9.86 -4.06 -0.40
C ILE A 136 9.14 -2.76 -0.68
N HIS A 137 9.80 -1.65 -0.34
CA HIS A 137 9.37 -0.30 -0.62
C HIS A 137 10.26 0.30 -1.70
N ALA A 138 9.64 0.90 -2.71
CA ALA A 138 10.35 1.58 -3.77
C ALA A 138 9.73 2.95 -4.02
N HIS A 139 10.54 4.01 -3.85
CA HIS A 139 10.13 5.38 -4.12
C HIS A 139 10.94 5.94 -5.28
N TYR A 140 10.25 6.51 -6.25
CA TYR A 140 10.85 7.11 -7.44
C TYR A 140 10.33 8.52 -7.64
N GLN A 141 11.23 9.45 -7.85
CA GLN A 141 10.92 10.78 -8.34
C GLN A 141 11.47 10.91 -9.75
N LEU A 142 10.58 11.14 -10.70
CA LEU A 142 10.91 11.26 -12.12
C LEU A 142 10.64 12.68 -12.59
N SER A 143 11.53 13.22 -13.43
CA SER A 143 11.34 14.50 -14.11
C SER A 143 11.02 14.24 -15.57
N CYS A 144 9.85 14.72 -16.04
CA CYS A 144 9.38 14.53 -17.41
C CYS A 144 9.36 15.85 -18.17
N GLU A 145 9.96 15.88 -19.36
CA GLU A 145 10.01 17.09 -20.19
C GLU A 145 8.62 17.47 -20.71
N LYS A 146 7.82 16.46 -21.08
CA LYS A 146 6.49 16.57 -21.69
C LYS A 146 5.47 15.76 -20.92
N PRO A 147 5.09 16.18 -19.69
CA PRO A 147 4.16 15.42 -18.85
C PRO A 147 2.77 15.28 -19.48
N GLU A 148 2.38 16.18 -20.37
CA GLU A 148 1.14 16.08 -21.13
C GLU A 148 1.06 14.86 -22.05
N LEU A 149 2.17 14.18 -22.31
CA LEU A 149 2.23 12.92 -23.06
C LEU A 149 2.08 11.69 -22.16
N LEU A 150 2.10 11.85 -20.84
CA LEU A 150 1.78 10.82 -19.87
C LEU A 150 0.25 10.67 -19.78
N LYS A 151 -0.38 10.02 -20.75
CA LYS A 151 -1.85 9.82 -20.76
C LYS A 151 -2.28 8.54 -20.09
N LEU A 152 -1.35 7.59 -19.96
CA LEU A 152 -1.62 6.24 -19.52
C LEU A 152 -0.44 5.73 -18.71
N LEU A 153 -0.72 5.19 -17.53
CA LEU A 153 0.20 4.36 -16.77
C LEU A 153 -0.14 2.90 -17.07
N THR A 154 0.83 2.12 -17.54
CA THR A 154 0.65 0.69 -17.72
C THR A 154 1.56 -0.11 -16.81
N LEU A 155 1.00 -1.10 -16.11
CA LEU A 155 1.71 -2.01 -15.23
C LEU A 155 1.91 -3.40 -15.87
N ALA A 156 1.70 -3.53 -17.18
CA ALA A 156 1.84 -4.79 -17.90
C ALA A 156 3.25 -5.39 -17.76
N GLU A 157 4.30 -4.56 -17.90
CA GLU A 157 5.68 -5.00 -17.69
C GLU A 157 5.97 -5.35 -16.24
N PHE A 158 5.35 -4.67 -15.29
CA PHE A 158 5.46 -5.00 -13.87
C PHE A 158 4.93 -6.41 -13.59
N PHE A 159 3.69 -6.70 -13.96
CA PHE A 159 3.07 -8.02 -13.79
C PHE A 159 3.84 -9.14 -14.50
N LYS A 160 4.41 -8.86 -15.68
CA LYS A 160 5.24 -9.80 -16.42
C LYS A 160 6.54 -10.13 -15.69
N ARG A 161 7.17 -9.15 -15.07
CA ARG A 161 8.43 -9.31 -14.33
C ARG A 161 8.21 -9.91 -12.94
N PHE A 162 7.07 -9.63 -12.32
CA PHE A 162 6.67 -10.07 -10.98
C PHE A 162 5.34 -10.84 -11.02
N PRO A 163 5.33 -12.05 -11.59
CA PRO A 163 4.08 -12.78 -11.84
C PRO A 163 3.35 -13.26 -10.57
N ALA A 164 3.99 -13.24 -9.40
CA ALA A 164 3.35 -13.50 -8.13
C ALA A 164 2.47 -12.32 -7.66
N THR A 165 2.67 -11.12 -8.22
CA THR A 165 1.76 -9.98 -8.00
C THR A 165 0.51 -10.17 -8.85
N GLN A 166 -0.65 -10.31 -8.22
CA GLN A 166 -1.93 -10.55 -8.90
C GLN A 166 -2.79 -9.29 -8.99
N LYS A 167 -2.56 -8.34 -8.09
CA LYS A 167 -3.29 -7.08 -8.01
C LYS A 167 -2.39 -5.96 -7.50
N ILE A 168 -2.57 -4.77 -8.06
CA ILE A 168 -1.97 -3.54 -7.53
C ILE A 168 -3.09 -2.55 -7.28
N GLN A 169 -3.22 -2.12 -6.03
CA GLN A 169 -4.12 -1.06 -5.62
C GLN A 169 -3.44 0.28 -5.89
N VAL A 170 -3.94 1.01 -6.87
CA VAL A 170 -3.35 2.28 -7.28
C VAL A 170 -4.14 3.44 -6.70
N GLN A 171 -3.44 4.40 -6.09
CA GLN A 171 -3.97 5.70 -5.76
C GLN A 171 -3.25 6.75 -6.61
N LEU A 172 -4.00 7.49 -7.41
CA LEU A 172 -3.47 8.52 -8.29
C LEU A 172 -3.93 9.90 -7.83
N ILE A 173 -2.99 10.83 -7.75
CA ILE A 173 -3.23 12.27 -7.63
C ILE A 173 -2.62 12.93 -8.87
N GLY A 174 -3.43 13.64 -9.64
CA GLY A 174 -2.98 14.29 -10.86
C GLY A 174 -3.75 15.56 -11.15
N PRO A 175 -3.54 16.18 -12.32
CA PRO A 175 -4.21 17.43 -12.71
C PRO A 175 -5.73 17.33 -12.71
N ASP A 176 -6.27 16.13 -13.00
CA ASP A 176 -7.71 15.85 -13.05
C ASP A 176 -8.29 15.45 -11.67
N GLY A 177 -7.50 15.58 -10.60
CA GLY A 177 -7.90 15.24 -9.24
C GLY A 177 -7.37 13.89 -8.76
N GLN A 178 -8.09 13.28 -7.80
CA GLN A 178 -7.71 12.02 -7.18
C GLN A 178 -8.62 10.88 -7.66
N LYS A 179 -8.01 9.72 -7.92
CA LYS A 179 -8.74 8.48 -8.24
C LYS A 179 -8.01 7.26 -7.72
N GLY A 180 -8.77 6.21 -7.42
CA GLY A 180 -8.27 4.89 -7.08
C GLY A 180 -8.65 3.87 -8.15
N ALA A 181 -7.82 2.85 -8.33
CA ALA A 181 -8.10 1.73 -9.20
C ALA A 181 -7.38 0.46 -8.73
N ASP A 182 -8.03 -0.69 -8.91
CA ASP A 182 -7.39 -1.99 -8.76
C ASP A 182 -6.94 -2.46 -10.14
N LEU A 183 -5.64 -2.60 -10.35
CA LEU A 183 -5.06 -3.11 -11.59
C LEU A 183 -4.64 -4.57 -11.41
N ALA A 184 -4.82 -5.35 -12.48
CA ALA A 184 -4.49 -6.77 -12.54
C ALA A 184 -3.86 -7.09 -13.91
N PRO A 185 -3.22 -8.26 -14.09
CA PRO A 185 -2.59 -8.62 -15.38
C PRO A 185 -3.48 -8.46 -16.61
N ALA A 186 -4.80 -8.73 -16.46
CA ALA A 186 -5.78 -8.59 -17.54
C ALA A 186 -6.29 -7.14 -17.73
N SER A 187 -6.04 -6.23 -16.77
CA SER A 187 -6.48 -4.83 -16.78
C SER A 187 -5.38 -3.95 -16.15
N ALA A 188 -4.24 -3.89 -16.82
CA ALA A 188 -3.02 -3.30 -16.28
C ALA A 188 -2.85 -1.81 -16.59
N GLU A 189 -3.90 -1.11 -16.99
CA GLU A 189 -3.81 0.27 -17.48
C GLU A 189 -4.66 1.24 -16.66
N LEU A 190 -4.09 2.40 -16.35
CA LEU A 190 -4.74 3.51 -15.68
C LEU A 190 -4.49 4.80 -16.46
N LYS A 191 -5.57 5.57 -16.74
CA LYS A 191 -5.44 6.93 -17.30
C LYS A 191 -4.93 7.88 -16.22
N LEU A 192 -3.86 8.60 -16.56
CA LEU A 192 -3.29 9.69 -15.76
C LEU A 192 -4.03 11.00 -16.01
#